data_fb54642202b19291896b5ba1b8e60c0f
#
_entry.id   fb54642202b19291896b5ba1b8e60c0f
#
_cell.length_a   1.000
_cell.length_b   1.000
_cell.length_c   1.000
_cell.angle_alpha   90.00
_cell.angle_beta   90.00
_cell.angle_gamma   90.00
#
_symmetry.space_group_name_H-M   'P 1'
#
loop_
_entity.id
_entity.type
_entity.pdbx_description
1 polymer ?
#
loop_
_entity_poly.entity_id
_entity_poly.type
_entity_poly.pdbx_seq_one_letter_code
_entity_poly.pdbx_strand_id
1 'polypeptide(L)'
;MNIDKIKKEFPIFDEKIQNNDLVYLDSANSSQKPKVVIDRINEFYSKEFSNVGRSVHYLAVAATNLYENTRTSVQKFINAKDKNEIVFTKGATEALNLVANILGQNYLQDGDEVLITELEHHSNYVPWHFLRK
;
A
#
# COMPACT_ATOMS: atom_id res chain seq x y z
N MET A 1 6.50 -25.36 -4.09
CA MET A 1 6.84 -23.98 -4.50
C MET A 1 8.32 -23.97 -4.90
N ASN A 2 8.71 -23.46 -6.06
CA ASN A 2 10.11 -23.37 -6.49
C ASN A 2 10.69 -22.02 -6.05
N ILE A 3 11.44 -22.02 -4.95
CA ILE A 3 12.01 -20.81 -4.33
C ILE A 3 13.00 -20.12 -5.27
N ASP A 4 13.83 -20.87 -5.99
CA ASP A 4 14.83 -20.31 -6.91
C ASP A 4 14.17 -19.57 -8.08
N LYS A 5 13.02 -20.09 -8.56
CA LYS A 5 12.24 -19.38 -9.58
C LYS A 5 11.68 -18.07 -9.07
N ILE A 6 11.15 -18.07 -7.84
CA ILE A 6 10.62 -16.84 -7.21
C ILE A 6 11.74 -15.83 -6.96
N LYS A 7 12.89 -16.29 -6.45
CA LYS A 7 14.03 -15.42 -6.15
C LYS A 7 14.51 -14.67 -7.39
N LYS A 8 14.50 -15.30 -8.57
CA LYS A 8 14.88 -14.69 -9.86
C LYS A 8 13.95 -13.56 -10.32
N GLU A 9 12.74 -13.47 -9.78
CA GLU A 9 11.84 -12.34 -10.07
C GLU A 9 12.29 -11.03 -9.39
N PHE A 10 13.25 -11.09 -8.46
CA PHE A 10 13.71 -9.94 -7.68
C PHE A 10 15.17 -9.62 -8.03
N PRO A 11 15.42 -8.59 -8.86
CA PRO A 11 16.78 -8.25 -9.34
C PRO A 11 17.79 -7.99 -8.24
N ILE A 12 17.35 -7.54 -7.07
CA ILE A 12 18.23 -7.26 -5.94
C ILE A 12 19.04 -8.50 -5.49
N PHE A 13 18.53 -9.71 -5.71
CA PHE A 13 19.22 -10.93 -5.33
C PHE A 13 20.33 -11.36 -6.30
N ASP A 14 20.48 -10.66 -7.43
CA ASP A 14 21.63 -10.81 -8.31
C ASP A 14 22.87 -10.04 -7.80
N GLU A 15 22.65 -9.12 -6.84
CA GLU A 15 23.73 -8.31 -6.24
C GLU A 15 24.56 -9.11 -5.24
N LYS A 16 25.85 -8.82 -5.21
CA LYS A 16 26.80 -9.36 -4.24
C LYS A 16 27.15 -8.32 -3.18
N ILE A 17 27.03 -8.69 -1.93
CA ILE A 17 27.43 -7.85 -0.80
C ILE A 17 28.71 -8.42 -0.20
N GLN A 18 29.81 -7.66 -0.31
CA GLN A 18 31.15 -8.11 0.13
C GLN A 18 31.54 -9.50 -0.43
N ASN A 19 31.26 -9.71 -1.72
CA ASN A 19 31.49 -10.95 -2.46
C ASN A 19 30.57 -12.15 -2.03
N ASN A 20 29.61 -11.94 -1.19
CA ASN A 20 28.64 -12.98 -0.79
C ASN A 20 27.26 -12.71 -1.42
N ASP A 21 26.46 -13.75 -1.57
CA ASP A 21 25.07 -13.63 -1.97
C ASP A 21 24.26 -12.84 -0.94
N LEU A 22 23.40 -11.97 -1.42
CA LEU A 22 22.52 -11.21 -0.54
C LEU A 22 21.53 -12.13 0.20
N VAL A 23 21.55 -12.05 1.53
CA VAL A 23 20.50 -12.59 2.41
C VAL A 23 19.73 -11.43 2.99
N TYR A 24 18.43 -11.34 2.66
CA TYR A 24 17.55 -10.26 3.11
C TYR A 24 16.44 -10.81 4.02
N LEU A 25 16.43 -10.41 5.28
CA LEU A 25 15.53 -10.92 6.32
C LEU A 25 14.61 -9.85 6.90
N ASP A 26 14.56 -8.65 6.31
CA ASP A 26 13.81 -7.50 6.83
C ASP A 26 12.56 -7.16 5.98
N SER A 27 11.91 -8.16 5.39
CA SER A 27 10.71 -7.95 4.57
C SER A 27 9.51 -7.42 5.38
N ALA A 28 9.52 -7.58 6.69
CA ALA A 28 8.49 -7.03 7.56
C ALA A 28 8.50 -5.49 7.58
N ASN A 29 9.69 -4.90 7.51
CA ASN A 29 9.89 -3.45 7.43
C ASN A 29 9.79 -2.95 5.98
N SER A 30 10.49 -3.59 5.06
CA SER A 30 10.57 -3.15 3.66
C SER A 30 10.69 -4.33 2.70
N SER A 31 9.65 -4.64 1.95
CA SER A 31 9.67 -5.70 0.95
C SER A 31 10.49 -5.31 -0.27
N GLN A 32 11.32 -6.22 -0.77
CA GLN A 32 11.99 -6.05 -2.05
C GLN A 32 10.99 -6.05 -3.21
N LYS A 33 11.37 -5.41 -4.32
CA LYS A 33 10.45 -5.21 -5.44
C LYS A 33 10.76 -6.22 -6.56
N PRO A 34 9.77 -6.98 -7.02
CA PRO A 34 9.95 -7.84 -8.19
C PRO A 34 10.11 -7.00 -9.46
N LYS A 35 10.82 -7.57 -10.43
CA LYS A 35 11.12 -6.91 -11.72
C LYS A 35 9.87 -6.35 -12.41
N VAL A 36 8.76 -7.07 -12.39
CA VAL A 36 7.50 -6.65 -13.00
C VAL A 36 6.99 -5.32 -12.44
N VAL A 37 7.18 -5.08 -11.14
CA VAL A 37 6.79 -3.81 -10.49
C VAL A 37 7.73 -2.68 -10.89
N ILE A 38 9.05 -2.95 -10.91
CA ILE A 38 10.07 -1.97 -11.32
C ILE A 38 9.84 -1.55 -12.77
N ASP A 39 9.66 -2.52 -13.66
CA ASP A 39 9.42 -2.28 -15.08
C ASP A 39 8.12 -1.48 -15.29
N ARG A 40 7.04 -1.80 -14.58
CA ARG A 40 5.77 -1.10 -14.69
C ARG A 40 5.86 0.36 -14.23
N ILE A 41 6.59 0.62 -13.15
CA ILE A 41 6.83 2.00 -12.68
C ILE A 41 7.65 2.78 -13.72
N ASN A 42 8.69 2.18 -14.26
CA ASN A 42 9.51 2.81 -15.30
C ASN A 42 8.70 3.11 -16.57
N GLU A 43 7.87 2.17 -17.02
CA GLU A 43 7.00 2.35 -18.18
C GLU A 43 6.00 3.49 -17.96
N PHE A 44 5.35 3.53 -16.77
CA PHE A 44 4.40 4.58 -16.44
C PHE A 44 5.04 5.96 -16.49
N TYR A 45 6.17 6.16 -15.80
CA TYR A 45 6.85 7.45 -15.81
C TYR A 45 7.43 7.84 -17.17
N SER A 46 7.86 6.87 -17.96
CA SER A 46 8.47 7.15 -19.27
C SER A 46 7.47 7.44 -20.37
N LYS A 47 6.23 6.92 -20.29
CA LYS A 47 5.31 6.92 -21.42
C LYS A 47 3.88 7.41 -21.10
N GLU A 48 3.43 7.27 -19.86
CA GLU A 48 2.01 7.39 -19.52
C GLU A 48 1.74 8.44 -18.42
N PHE A 49 2.79 8.98 -17.82
CA PHE A 49 2.65 9.85 -16.65
C PHE A 49 1.87 11.13 -16.96
N SER A 50 0.83 11.35 -16.18
CA SER A 50 0.05 12.59 -16.16
C SER A 50 -0.73 12.71 -14.85
N ASN A 51 -1.40 13.84 -14.67
CA ASN A 51 -2.31 14.04 -13.56
C ASN A 51 -3.53 13.11 -13.66
N VAL A 52 -3.95 12.58 -12.52
CA VAL A 52 -5.21 11.84 -12.37
C VAL A 52 -6.31 12.82 -11.96
N GLY A 53 -7.48 12.76 -12.61
CA GLY A 53 -8.64 13.58 -12.25
C GLY A 53 -9.40 14.16 -13.45
N ARG A 54 -9.85 15.41 -13.32
CA ARG A 54 -10.82 16.05 -14.24
C ARG A 54 -10.20 16.65 -15.52
N SER A 55 -9.04 16.24 -15.91
CA SER A 55 -8.39 16.74 -17.13
C SER A 55 -8.88 15.97 -18.36
N VAL A 56 -8.98 16.65 -19.50
CA VAL A 56 -9.59 16.09 -20.73
C VAL A 56 -8.58 15.71 -21.80
N HIS A 57 -7.29 15.99 -21.60
CA HIS A 57 -6.28 15.58 -22.60
C HIS A 57 -5.94 14.09 -22.47
N TYR A 58 -5.47 13.52 -23.57
CA TYR A 58 -5.26 12.08 -23.73
C TYR A 58 -4.50 11.41 -22.56
N LEU A 59 -3.34 11.95 -22.16
CA LEU A 59 -2.54 11.33 -21.10
C LEU A 59 -3.24 11.36 -19.74
N ALA A 60 -3.97 12.42 -19.41
CA ALA A 60 -4.70 12.49 -18.15
C ALA A 60 -5.88 11.51 -18.10
N VAL A 61 -6.59 11.34 -19.21
CA VAL A 61 -7.64 10.31 -19.33
C VAL A 61 -7.05 8.92 -19.19
N ALA A 62 -5.93 8.64 -19.86
CA ALA A 62 -5.23 7.36 -19.75
C ALA A 62 -4.75 7.08 -18.32
N ALA A 63 -4.09 8.04 -17.68
CA ALA A 63 -3.62 7.92 -16.29
C ALA A 63 -4.80 7.72 -15.30
N THR A 64 -5.91 8.43 -15.51
CA THR A 64 -7.12 8.26 -14.69
C THR A 64 -7.71 6.86 -14.84
N ASN A 65 -7.78 6.34 -16.07
CA ASN A 65 -8.26 4.98 -16.31
C ASN A 65 -7.36 3.92 -15.66
N LEU A 66 -6.04 4.08 -15.73
CA LEU A 66 -5.08 3.19 -15.04
C LEU A 66 -5.29 3.20 -13.53
N TYR A 67 -5.46 4.36 -12.93
CA TYR A 67 -5.72 4.52 -11.51
C TYR A 67 -7.03 3.83 -11.09
N GLU A 68 -8.12 4.06 -11.82
CA GLU A 68 -9.43 3.45 -11.52
C GLU A 68 -9.43 1.93 -11.78
N ASN A 69 -8.72 1.45 -12.79
CA ASN A 69 -8.54 0.02 -13.04
C ASN A 69 -7.76 -0.64 -11.90
N THR A 70 -6.75 0.04 -11.36
CA THR A 70 -6.01 -0.44 -10.17
C THR A 70 -6.94 -0.54 -8.97
N ARG A 71 -7.78 0.47 -8.74
CA ARG A 71 -8.81 0.46 -7.70
C ARG A 71 -9.74 -0.75 -7.83
N THR A 72 -10.21 -1.01 -9.04
CA THR A 72 -11.08 -2.17 -9.35
C THR A 72 -10.33 -3.50 -9.12
N SER A 73 -9.05 -3.57 -9.45
CA SER A 73 -8.25 -4.76 -9.20
C SER A 73 -8.07 -5.06 -7.72
N VAL A 74 -7.80 -4.01 -6.93
CA VAL A 74 -7.71 -4.14 -5.46
C VAL A 74 -9.07 -4.54 -4.86
N GLN A 75 -10.16 -3.90 -5.31
CA GLN A 75 -11.52 -4.23 -4.90
C GLN A 75 -11.81 -5.74 -5.07
N LYS A 76 -11.49 -6.30 -6.24
CA LYS A 76 -11.68 -7.73 -6.51
C LYS A 76 -10.77 -8.60 -5.66
N PHE A 77 -9.51 -8.20 -5.47
CA PHE A 77 -8.53 -8.96 -4.70
C PHE A 77 -8.93 -9.13 -3.24
N ILE A 78 -9.46 -8.08 -2.61
CA ILE A 78 -9.92 -8.14 -1.21
C ILE A 78 -11.40 -8.49 -1.07
N ASN A 79 -12.07 -8.78 -2.18
CA ASN A 79 -13.51 -9.12 -2.21
C ASN A 79 -14.41 -8.02 -1.61
N ALA A 80 -14.08 -6.76 -1.80
CA ALA A 80 -14.94 -5.64 -1.44
C ALA A 80 -16.16 -5.57 -2.39
N LYS A 81 -17.29 -5.08 -1.90
CA LYS A 81 -18.54 -5.02 -2.69
C LYS A 81 -18.48 -3.97 -3.78
N ASP A 82 -17.89 -2.82 -3.49
CA ASP A 82 -17.79 -1.69 -4.39
C ASP A 82 -16.37 -1.12 -4.43
N LYS A 83 -15.94 -0.62 -5.59
CA LYS A 83 -14.64 0.02 -5.75
C LYS A 83 -14.48 1.30 -4.92
N ASN A 84 -15.58 1.96 -4.55
CA ASN A 84 -15.58 3.14 -3.69
C ASN A 84 -15.22 2.83 -2.23
N GLU A 85 -15.22 1.54 -1.84
CA GLU A 85 -14.69 1.11 -0.55
C GLU A 85 -13.14 1.12 -0.50
N ILE A 86 -12.49 1.30 -1.65
CA ILE A 86 -11.03 1.32 -1.75
C ILE A 86 -10.52 2.76 -1.67
N VAL A 87 -9.78 3.06 -0.62
CA VAL A 87 -9.10 4.34 -0.42
C VAL A 87 -7.60 4.11 -0.41
N PHE A 88 -6.88 4.72 -1.38
CA PHE A 88 -5.42 4.67 -1.41
C PHE A 88 -4.83 5.70 -0.45
N THR A 89 -3.88 5.26 0.36
CA THR A 89 -3.11 6.08 1.29
C THR A 89 -1.61 5.89 1.05
N LYS A 90 -0.78 6.73 1.68
CA LYS A 90 0.69 6.62 1.58
C LYS A 90 1.26 5.37 2.27
N GLY A 91 0.46 4.74 3.12
CA GLY A 91 0.84 3.53 3.85
C GLY A 91 -0.09 3.25 5.04
N ALA A 92 0.16 2.14 5.75
CA ALA A 92 -0.66 1.69 6.86
C ALA A 92 -0.80 2.75 7.98
N THR A 93 0.24 3.52 8.25
CA THR A 93 0.19 4.59 9.28
C THR A 93 -0.87 5.64 8.93
N GLU A 94 -0.92 6.12 7.69
CA GLU A 94 -1.94 7.08 7.27
C GLU A 94 -3.34 6.45 7.29
N ALA A 95 -3.48 5.22 6.82
CA ALA A 95 -4.74 4.50 6.81
C ALA A 95 -5.32 4.33 8.21
N LEU A 96 -4.50 3.90 9.17
CA LEU A 96 -4.92 3.71 10.57
C LEU A 96 -5.28 5.03 11.25
N ASN A 97 -4.51 6.08 11.02
CA ASN A 97 -4.85 7.42 11.53
C ASN A 97 -6.16 7.94 10.91
N LEU A 98 -6.39 7.72 9.61
CA LEU A 98 -7.64 8.09 8.96
C LEU A 98 -8.83 7.36 9.58
N VAL A 99 -8.71 6.04 9.77
CA VAL A 99 -9.77 5.22 10.39
C VAL A 99 -10.03 5.67 11.83
N ALA A 100 -9.00 5.83 12.64
CA ALA A 100 -9.14 6.27 14.03
C ALA A 100 -9.81 7.65 14.12
N ASN A 101 -9.39 8.60 13.26
CA ASN A 101 -9.98 9.93 13.23
C ASN A 101 -11.47 9.90 12.83
N ILE A 102 -11.82 9.15 11.78
CA ILE A 102 -13.21 9.03 11.33
C ILE A 102 -14.09 8.38 12.40
N LEU A 103 -13.62 7.28 13.00
CA LEU A 103 -14.37 6.57 14.04
C LEU A 103 -14.52 7.44 15.29
N GLY A 104 -13.45 8.10 15.73
CA GLY A 104 -13.47 8.96 16.91
C GLY A 104 -14.37 10.19 16.76
N GLN A 105 -14.49 10.75 15.55
CA GLN A 105 -15.34 11.92 15.32
C GLN A 105 -16.80 11.60 15.07
N ASN A 106 -17.12 10.44 14.51
CA ASN A 106 -18.45 10.19 13.98
C ASN A 106 -19.19 9.00 14.62
N TYR A 107 -18.48 8.08 15.24
CA TYR A 107 -19.06 6.82 15.69
C TYR A 107 -18.79 6.50 17.15
N LEU A 108 -17.59 6.77 17.68
CA LEU A 108 -17.25 6.48 19.07
C LEU A 108 -17.82 7.54 20.01
N GLN A 109 -18.34 7.09 21.15
CA GLN A 109 -18.91 7.91 22.21
C GLN A 109 -18.16 7.72 23.52
N ASP A 110 -18.39 8.59 24.49
CA ASP A 110 -17.80 8.47 25.80
C ASP A 110 -18.24 7.14 26.44
N GLY A 111 -17.26 6.32 26.83
CA GLY A 111 -17.47 4.98 27.38
C GLY A 111 -17.30 3.84 26.39
N ASP A 112 -17.18 4.11 25.09
CA ASP A 112 -16.82 3.08 24.11
C ASP A 112 -15.40 2.60 24.30
N GLU A 113 -15.13 1.34 23.99
CA GLU A 113 -13.85 0.69 24.16
C GLU A 113 -13.27 0.26 22.81
N VAL A 114 -11.97 0.47 22.63
CA VAL A 114 -11.19 -0.03 21.49
C VAL A 114 -10.21 -1.09 21.99
N LEU A 115 -10.42 -2.35 21.58
CA LEU A 115 -9.54 -3.45 21.93
C LEU A 115 -8.36 -3.51 20.96
N ILE A 116 -7.15 -3.47 21.51
CA ILE A 116 -5.88 -3.63 20.78
C ILE A 116 -4.99 -4.64 21.51
N THR A 117 -4.04 -5.26 20.80
CA THR A 117 -3.08 -6.16 21.43
C THR A 117 -1.82 -5.42 21.88
N GLU A 118 -1.05 -6.01 22.77
CA GLU A 118 0.26 -5.45 23.19
C GLU A 118 1.33 -5.56 22.10
N LEU A 119 1.08 -6.42 21.08
CA LEU A 119 2.01 -6.66 19.96
C LEU A 119 1.82 -5.71 18.78
N GLU A 120 0.93 -4.71 18.93
CA GLU A 120 0.66 -3.77 17.84
C GLU A 120 1.86 -2.89 17.51
N HIS A 121 2.02 -2.63 16.23
CA HIS A 121 2.92 -1.58 15.77
C HIS A 121 2.40 -0.20 16.24
N HIS A 122 3.30 0.73 16.54
CA HIS A 122 2.92 2.08 17.01
C HIS A 122 1.87 2.78 16.14
N SER A 123 1.88 2.54 14.83
CA SER A 123 0.87 3.09 13.91
C SER A 123 -0.56 2.64 14.22
N ASN A 124 -0.73 1.48 14.86
CA ASN A 124 -2.04 0.97 15.28
C ASN A 124 -2.26 1.08 16.80
N TYR A 125 -1.32 1.62 17.54
CA TYR A 125 -1.46 1.89 18.97
C TYR A 125 -1.74 3.37 19.26
N VAL A 126 -0.89 4.23 18.73
CA VAL A 126 -0.88 5.67 19.06
C VAL A 126 -2.17 6.40 18.64
N PRO A 127 -2.76 6.17 17.45
CA PRO A 127 -3.98 6.87 17.05
C PRO A 127 -5.15 6.67 18.02
N TRP A 128 -5.33 5.45 18.51
CA TRP A 128 -6.39 5.14 19.46
C TRP A 128 -6.13 5.76 20.84
N HIS A 129 -4.85 5.84 21.24
CA HIS A 129 -4.48 6.49 22.50
C HIS A 129 -4.84 7.98 22.51
N PHE A 130 -4.74 8.67 21.37
CA PHE A 130 -5.15 10.08 21.26
C PHE A 130 -6.68 10.30 21.32
N LEU A 131 -7.48 9.27 21.18
CA LEU A 131 -8.93 9.36 21.35
C LEU A 131 -9.36 9.24 22.83
N ARG A 132 -8.47 8.82 23.72
CA ARG A 132 -8.77 8.77 25.16
C ARG A 132 -8.93 10.19 25.68
N LYS A 133 -10.08 10.45 26.24
CA LYS A 133 -10.38 11.69 26.98
C LYS A 133 -10.11 11.52 28.47
#